data_77a9ebfd418612e43912f4fc5bd1cf52
#
_entry.id   77a9ebfd418612e43912f4fc5bd1cf52
#
_cell.length_a   1.000
_cell.length_b   1.000
_cell.length_c   1.000
_cell.angle_alpha   90.00
_cell.angle_beta   90.00
_cell.angle_gamma   90.00
#
_symmetry.space_group_name_H-M   'P 1'
#
loop_
_entity.id
_entity.type
_entity.pdbx_description
1 polymer ?
#
loop_
_entity_poly.entity_id
_entity_poly.type
_entity_poly.pdbx_seq_one_letter_code
_entity_poly.pdbx_strand_id
1 'polypeptide(L)'
;YKAIELTENPDLLAEAARGKLAHQVFVGFAAETGAGIRERGLKKLHSKGVDLLYVTDVSGGKVFGEELTTGSLLSKRGDIWDFVGVDKFELGRKIVGEIAKEMEMANG
;
A
#
# COMPACT_ATOMS: atom_id res chain seq x y z
N TYR A 1 7.95 -15.24 -14.77
CA TYR A 1 6.73 -14.44 -14.71
C TYR A 1 6.41 -14.02 -13.29
N LYS A 2 6.07 -12.76 -13.11
CA LYS A 2 5.74 -12.22 -11.80
C LYS A 2 4.36 -11.63 -11.83
N ALA A 3 3.60 -11.89 -10.78
CA ALA A 3 2.24 -11.39 -10.68
C ALA A 3 2.18 -10.25 -9.66
N ILE A 4 1.40 -9.23 -9.96
CA ILE A 4 1.17 -8.10 -9.07
C ILE A 4 -0.33 -8.05 -8.81
N GLU A 5 -0.68 -8.07 -7.54
CA GLU A 5 -2.07 -8.04 -7.12
C GLU A 5 -2.38 -6.72 -6.44
N LEU A 6 -3.42 -6.05 -6.90
CA LEU A 6 -3.87 -4.78 -6.35
C LEU A 6 -5.34 -4.93 -5.94
N THR A 7 -5.64 -4.57 -4.70
CA THR A 7 -7.01 -4.67 -4.22
C THR A 7 -7.26 -3.71 -3.07
N GLU A 8 -8.51 -3.27 -2.97
CA GLU A 8 -8.95 -2.41 -1.87
C GLU A 8 -9.68 -3.19 -0.79
N ASN A 9 -9.84 -4.49 -0.97
CA ASN A 9 -10.53 -5.33 0.00
C ASN A 9 -9.49 -6.04 0.88
N PRO A 10 -9.34 -5.61 2.15
CA PRO A 10 -8.30 -6.20 3.00
C PRO A 10 -8.48 -7.68 3.26
N ASP A 11 -9.72 -8.16 3.34
CA ASP A 11 -9.94 -9.58 3.62
C ASP A 11 -9.57 -10.43 2.42
N LEU A 12 -9.96 -9.99 1.24
CA LEU A 12 -9.60 -10.69 0.02
C LEU A 12 -8.10 -10.66 -0.20
N LEU A 13 -7.48 -9.52 0.12
CA LEU A 13 -6.04 -9.36 0.00
C LEU A 13 -5.30 -10.33 0.92
N ALA A 14 -5.79 -10.46 2.16
CA ALA A 14 -5.16 -11.37 3.12
C ALA A 14 -5.23 -12.81 2.64
N GLU A 15 -6.36 -13.18 2.05
CA GLU A 15 -6.53 -14.53 1.53
C GLU A 15 -5.58 -14.80 0.38
N ALA A 16 -5.46 -13.83 -0.53
CA ALA A 16 -4.55 -13.95 -1.66
C ALA A 16 -3.10 -14.00 -1.18
N ALA A 17 -2.76 -13.22 -0.17
CA ALA A 17 -1.39 -13.17 0.32
C ALA A 17 -0.95 -14.49 0.92
N ARG A 18 -1.87 -15.23 1.52
CA ARG A 18 -1.53 -16.53 2.10
C ARG A 18 -1.10 -17.55 1.06
N GLY A 19 -1.56 -17.37 -0.19
CA GLY A 19 -1.16 -18.26 -1.27
C GLY A 19 -0.07 -17.66 -2.15
N LYS A 20 0.56 -16.58 -1.68
CA LYS A 20 1.54 -15.86 -2.46
C LYS A 20 2.79 -16.67 -2.72
N LEU A 21 3.27 -16.63 -3.94
CA LEU A 21 4.55 -17.23 -4.30
C LEU A 21 5.68 -16.26 -3.98
N ALA A 22 6.90 -16.78 -3.85
CA ALA A 22 8.03 -16.00 -3.40
C ALA A 22 8.31 -14.77 -4.30
N HIS A 23 8.01 -14.89 -5.58
CA HIS A 23 8.29 -13.81 -6.53
C HIS A 23 7.10 -12.90 -6.81
N GLN A 24 6.04 -13.03 -6.02
CA GLN A 24 4.88 -12.16 -6.17
C GLN A 24 4.94 -11.02 -5.17
N VAL A 25 4.42 -9.86 -5.58
CA VAL A 25 4.36 -8.69 -4.70
C VAL A 25 2.90 -8.29 -4.58
N PHE A 26 2.40 -8.22 -3.35
CA PHE A 26 1.03 -7.83 -3.08
C PHE A 26 1.00 -6.40 -2.55
N VAL A 27 0.21 -5.55 -3.20
CA VAL A 27 0.03 -4.16 -2.83
C VAL A 27 -1.44 -3.96 -2.47
N GLY A 28 -1.66 -3.45 -1.27
CA GLY A 28 -3.01 -3.19 -0.82
C GLY A 28 -3.27 -1.70 -0.66
N PHE A 29 -4.55 -1.33 -0.66
CA PHE A 29 -4.99 0.03 -0.44
C PHE A 29 -6.05 0.01 0.64
N ALA A 30 -5.96 0.94 1.58
CA ALA A 30 -6.92 1.03 2.68
C ALA A 30 -7.22 2.49 2.95
N ALA A 31 -8.44 2.77 3.43
CA ALA A 31 -8.83 4.12 3.81
C ALA A 31 -8.98 4.18 5.31
N GLU A 32 -8.47 5.24 5.93
CA GLU A 32 -8.54 5.42 7.37
C GLU A 32 -8.84 6.88 7.68
N THR A 33 -9.31 7.12 8.90
CA THR A 33 -9.59 8.47 9.36
C THR A 33 -9.06 8.64 10.77
N GLY A 34 -8.77 9.91 11.11
CA GLY A 34 -8.40 10.25 12.48
C GLY A 34 -6.96 10.01 12.81
N ALA A 35 -6.64 10.17 14.07
CA ALA A 35 -5.29 9.97 14.56
C ALA A 35 -4.93 8.48 14.52
N GLY A 36 -3.63 8.20 14.44
CA GLY A 36 -3.17 6.83 14.50
C GLY A 36 -3.30 6.07 13.18
N ILE A 37 -3.46 6.78 12.08
CA ILE A 37 -3.60 6.15 10.76
C ILE A 37 -2.41 5.27 10.44
N ARG A 38 -1.21 5.76 10.72
CA ARG A 38 0.00 5.02 10.41
C ARG A 38 0.09 3.73 11.22
N GLU A 39 -0.23 3.82 12.49
CA GLU A 39 -0.18 2.64 13.36
C GLU A 39 -1.18 1.59 12.94
N ARG A 40 -2.40 2.02 12.60
CA ARG A 40 -3.41 1.08 12.14
C ARG A 40 -3.02 0.47 10.80
N GLY A 41 -2.40 1.28 9.95
CA GLY A 41 -1.90 0.78 8.67
C GLY A 41 -0.83 -0.28 8.85
N LEU A 42 0.10 -0.04 9.76
CA LEU A 42 1.16 -1.02 10.02
C LEU A 42 0.59 -2.32 10.56
N LYS A 43 -0.42 -2.24 11.42
CA LYS A 43 -1.09 -3.43 11.90
C LYS A 43 -1.71 -4.21 10.75
N LYS A 44 -2.39 -3.52 9.85
CA LYS A 44 -3.00 -4.17 8.70
C LYS A 44 -1.94 -4.80 7.80
N LEU A 45 -0.85 -4.08 7.57
CA LEU A 45 0.24 -4.57 6.75
C LEU A 45 0.74 -5.90 7.28
N HIS A 46 1.02 -5.96 8.57
CA HIS A 46 1.57 -7.17 9.18
C HIS A 46 0.54 -8.29 9.28
N SER A 47 -0.68 -7.96 9.67
CA SER A 47 -1.69 -8.99 9.87
C SER A 47 -2.16 -9.58 8.55
N LYS A 48 -2.13 -8.83 7.46
CA LYS A 48 -2.57 -9.31 6.16
C LYS A 48 -1.43 -9.93 5.36
N GLY A 49 -0.19 -9.73 5.78
CA GLY A 49 0.95 -10.34 5.11
C GLY A 49 1.25 -9.79 3.72
N VAL A 50 0.90 -8.53 3.48
CA VAL A 50 1.17 -7.92 2.18
C VAL A 50 2.54 -7.27 2.18
N ASP A 51 3.04 -6.95 1.01
CA ASP A 51 4.38 -6.37 0.86
C ASP A 51 4.35 -4.86 0.96
N LEU A 52 3.31 -4.24 0.42
CA LEU A 52 3.15 -2.79 0.44
C LEU A 52 1.69 -2.47 0.73
N LEU A 53 1.47 -1.41 1.50
CA LEU A 53 0.10 -0.97 1.79
C LEU A 53 0.06 0.55 1.72
N TYR A 54 -0.83 1.09 0.89
CA TYR A 54 -1.07 2.51 0.87
C TYR A 54 -2.32 2.81 1.67
N VAL A 55 -2.16 3.62 2.72
CA VAL A 55 -3.28 3.99 3.59
C VAL A 55 -3.68 5.41 3.25
N THR A 56 -4.85 5.56 2.65
CA THR A 56 -5.37 6.86 2.29
C THR A 56 -6.01 7.52 3.51
N ASP A 57 -5.65 8.77 3.74
CA ASP A 57 -6.25 9.55 4.82
C ASP A 57 -7.48 10.24 4.25
N VAL A 58 -8.66 9.78 4.66
CA VAL A 58 -9.91 10.36 4.18
C VAL A 58 -10.54 11.28 5.21
N SER A 59 -9.82 11.58 6.31
CA SER A 59 -10.32 12.52 7.30
C SER A 59 -10.31 13.92 6.69
N GLY A 60 -11.19 14.77 7.19
CA GLY A 60 -11.27 16.12 6.68
C GLY A 60 -12.13 16.27 5.44
N GLY A 61 -12.44 15.18 4.77
CA GLY A 61 -13.40 15.15 3.68
C GLY A 61 -13.19 16.19 2.60
N LYS A 62 -11.95 16.47 2.29
CA LYS A 62 -11.66 17.58 1.40
C LYS A 62 -11.20 17.16 0.02
N VAL A 63 -11.33 15.93 -0.31
CA VAL A 63 -10.94 15.44 -1.63
C VAL A 63 -12.21 15.32 -2.45
N PHE A 64 -12.34 16.15 -3.45
CA PHE A 64 -13.56 16.20 -4.23
C PHE A 64 -13.29 15.84 -5.66
N GLY A 65 -13.28 14.54 -5.95
CA GLY A 65 -13.06 14.09 -7.30
C GLY A 65 -11.73 14.50 -7.85
N GLU A 66 -10.83 14.82 -6.96
CA GLU A 66 -9.53 15.32 -7.36
C GLU A 66 -8.59 14.18 -7.67
N GLU A 67 -7.55 14.53 -8.40
CA GLU A 67 -6.50 13.57 -8.69
C GLU A 67 -5.42 13.58 -7.63
N LEU A 68 -5.68 14.23 -6.52
CA LEU A 68 -4.74 14.35 -5.42
C LEU A 68 -5.06 13.35 -4.34
N THR A 69 -4.04 12.93 -3.62
CA THR A 69 -4.21 11.97 -2.54
C THR A 69 -3.30 12.32 -1.38
N THR A 70 -3.75 12.02 -0.19
CA THR A 70 -2.97 12.17 1.03
C THR A 70 -2.99 10.84 1.75
N GLY A 71 -1.83 10.38 2.21
CA GLY A 71 -1.77 9.10 2.90
C GLY A 71 -0.34 8.67 3.11
N SER A 72 -0.17 7.41 3.46
CA SER A 72 1.14 6.84 3.72
C SER A 72 1.30 5.52 3.00
N LEU A 73 2.45 5.33 2.38
CA LEU A 73 2.81 4.05 1.78
C LEU A 73 3.71 3.33 2.76
N LEU A 74 3.31 2.12 3.14
CA LEU A 74 4.02 1.33 4.14
C LEU A 74 4.59 0.08 3.49
N SER A 75 5.82 -0.25 3.83
CA SER A 75 6.50 -1.43 3.32
C SER A 75 6.72 -2.41 4.47
N LYS A 76 6.60 -3.70 4.17
CA LYS A 76 6.87 -4.72 5.17
C LYS A 76 8.33 -4.68 5.64
N ARG A 77 9.20 -3.99 4.88
CA ARG A 77 10.59 -3.81 5.27
C ARG A 77 10.77 -2.73 6.31
N GLY A 78 9.70 -2.00 6.65
CA GLY A 78 9.75 -0.96 7.65
C GLY A 78 9.84 0.45 7.09
N ASP A 79 9.86 0.60 5.79
CA ASP A 79 9.90 1.92 5.17
C ASP A 79 8.52 2.55 5.18
N ILE A 80 8.48 3.85 5.38
CA ILE A 80 7.23 4.61 5.41
C ILE A 80 7.45 5.89 4.60
N TRP A 81 6.56 6.14 3.66
CA TRP A 81 6.58 7.37 2.86
C TRP A 81 5.25 8.08 3.03
N ASP A 82 5.30 9.34 3.45
CA ASP A 82 4.09 10.15 3.63
C ASP A 82 3.87 11.03 2.42
N PHE A 83 2.61 11.16 2.02
CA PHE A 83 2.21 11.99 0.89
C PHE A 83 1.11 12.93 1.35
N VAL A 84 1.22 14.20 0.99
CA VAL A 84 0.21 15.20 1.34
C VAL A 84 -0.20 15.91 0.06
N GLY A 85 -1.43 15.64 -0.39
CA GLY A 85 -1.96 16.32 -1.57
C GLY A 85 -1.12 16.09 -2.82
N VAL A 86 -0.67 14.87 -3.04
CA VAL A 86 0.15 14.59 -4.22
C VAL A 86 -0.71 14.06 -5.35
N ASP A 87 -0.22 14.23 -6.57
CA ASP A 87 -0.85 13.70 -7.76
C ASP A 87 -0.83 12.19 -7.71
N LYS A 88 -1.94 11.57 -8.08
CA LYS A 88 -2.03 10.11 -8.08
C LYS A 88 -1.03 9.46 -9.02
N PHE A 89 -0.63 10.16 -10.07
CA PHE A 89 0.43 9.68 -10.94
C PHE A 89 1.75 9.57 -10.19
N GLU A 90 2.06 10.57 -9.37
CA GLU A 90 3.28 10.55 -8.60
C GLU A 90 3.28 9.41 -7.59
N LEU A 91 2.13 9.21 -6.93
CA LEU A 91 1.99 8.09 -6.02
C LEU A 91 2.18 6.78 -6.78
N GLY A 92 1.58 6.67 -7.96
CA GLY A 92 1.71 5.47 -8.78
C GLY A 92 3.15 5.16 -9.13
N ARG A 93 3.90 6.20 -9.51
CA ARG A 93 5.31 5.99 -9.85
C ARG A 93 6.11 5.53 -8.63
N LYS A 94 5.79 6.07 -7.46
CA LYS A 94 6.48 5.63 -6.25
C LYS A 94 6.15 4.18 -5.95
N ILE A 95 4.88 3.81 -6.07
CA ILE A 95 4.46 2.44 -5.81
C ILE A 95 5.16 1.47 -6.78
N VAL A 96 5.19 1.82 -8.07
CA VAL A 96 5.85 0.96 -9.06
C VAL A 96 7.33 0.81 -8.74
N GLY A 97 7.98 1.89 -8.33
CA GLY A 97 9.38 1.83 -7.94
C GLY A 97 9.62 0.91 -6.76
N GLU A 98 8.73 0.94 -5.77
CA GLU A 98 8.87 0.08 -4.60
C GLU A 98 8.53 -1.37 -4.93
N ILE A 99 7.59 -1.58 -5.85
CA ILE A 99 7.30 -2.94 -6.32
C ILE A 99 8.54 -3.54 -6.96
N ALA A 100 9.22 -2.75 -7.79
CA ALA A 100 10.43 -3.23 -8.44
C ALA A 100 11.50 -3.63 -7.42
N LYS A 101 11.64 -2.84 -6.36
CA LYS A 101 12.60 -3.17 -5.31
C LYS A 101 12.21 -4.45 -4.59
N GLU A 102 10.92 -4.64 -4.32
CA GLU A 102 10.47 -5.85 -3.65
C GLU A 102 10.75 -7.07 -4.52
N MET A 103 10.54 -6.94 -5.82
CA MET A 103 10.79 -8.04 -6.74
C MET A 103 12.26 -8.39 -6.81
N GLU A 104 13.12 -7.38 -6.80
CA GLU A 104 14.55 -7.61 -6.77
C GLU A 104 14.97 -8.36 -5.53
N MET A 105 14.43 -7.96 -4.38
CA MET A 105 14.77 -8.60 -3.12
C MET A 105 14.26 -10.03 -3.06
N ALA A 106 13.11 -10.29 -3.66
CA ALA A 106 12.55 -11.63 -3.69
C ALA A 106 13.36 -12.57 -4.58
N ASN A 107 14.01 -12.02 -5.60
CA ASN A 107 14.78 -12.81 -6.55
C ASN A 107 16.28 -12.80 -6.28
N GLY A 108 16.69 -11.91 -5.45
CA GLY A 108 18.10 -11.77 -5.12
C GLY A 108 18.47 -12.51 -3.87
#